data_f540d4c1730880f32dc627bc7e694d16
#
_entry.id   f540d4c1730880f32dc627bc7e694d16
#
_cell.length_a   1.000
_cell.length_b   1.000
_cell.length_c   1.000
_cell.angle_alpha   90.00
_cell.angle_beta   90.00
_cell.angle_gamma   90.00
#
_symmetry.space_group_name_H-M   'P 1'
#
loop_
_entity.id
_entity.type
_entity.pdbx_description
1 polymer ?
#
loop_
_entity_poly.entity_id
_entity_poly.type
_entity_poly.pdbx_seq_one_letter_code
_entity_poly.pdbx_strand_id
1 'polypeptide(L)'
;KSALLRDLSRIFREHVAEVISSQHVLLEDEHVLEVILMQGPARTLREIANKLVTCKGVKTANLTLTPHLMPPLHAKANGKHR
;
A
#
# COMPACT_ATOMS: atom_id res chain seq x y z
N LYS A 1 7.47 3.69 -17.52
CA LYS A 1 8.04 4.05 -16.22
C LYS A 1 7.41 5.27 -15.64
N SER A 2 7.53 6.39 -16.36
CA SER A 2 6.89 7.60 -15.84
C SER A 2 5.41 7.41 -15.66
N ALA A 3 4.80 6.69 -16.59
CA ALA A 3 3.37 6.46 -16.51
C ALA A 3 3.02 5.64 -15.28
N LEU A 4 3.84 4.64 -14.96
CA LEU A 4 3.58 3.81 -13.79
C LEU A 4 3.71 4.63 -12.51
N LEU A 5 4.78 5.43 -12.39
CA LEU A 5 4.95 6.25 -11.21
C LEU A 5 3.81 7.24 -11.04
N ARG A 6 3.36 7.80 -12.15
CA ARG A 6 2.24 8.75 -12.13
C ARG A 6 0.95 8.07 -11.69
N ASP A 7 0.72 6.85 -12.20
CA ASP A 7 -0.47 6.11 -11.83
C ASP A 7 -0.45 5.70 -10.37
N LEU A 8 0.70 5.25 -9.87
CA LEU A 8 0.83 4.91 -8.46
C LEU A 8 0.57 6.13 -7.58
N SER A 9 1.16 7.26 -7.94
CA SER A 9 0.95 8.48 -7.16
C SER A 9 -0.51 8.89 -7.14
N ARG A 10 -1.20 8.74 -8.26
CA ARG A 10 -2.61 9.08 -8.33
C ARG A 10 -3.42 8.18 -7.40
N ILE A 11 -3.15 6.89 -7.45
CA ILE A 11 -3.87 5.94 -6.61
C ILE A 11 -3.62 6.23 -5.14
N PHE A 12 -2.38 6.53 -4.79
CA PHE A 12 -2.05 6.84 -3.39
C PHE A 12 -2.77 8.10 -2.93
N ARG A 13 -2.87 9.11 -3.79
CA ARG A 13 -3.60 10.32 -3.42
C ARG A 13 -5.08 10.06 -3.25
N GLU A 14 -5.64 9.20 -4.09
CA GLU A 14 -7.06 8.86 -3.98
C GLU A 14 -7.36 8.09 -2.71
N HIS A 15 -6.37 7.40 -2.18
CA HIS A 15 -6.56 6.54 -1.02
C HIS A 15 -5.64 6.94 0.12
N VAL A 16 -5.48 8.25 0.30
CA VAL A 16 -4.56 8.75 1.31
C VAL A 16 -4.98 8.31 2.72
N ALA A 17 -6.25 8.02 2.93
CA ALA A 17 -6.70 7.57 4.24
C ALA A 17 -6.24 6.16 4.55
N GLU A 18 -6.01 5.35 3.53
CA GLU A 18 -5.62 3.95 3.72
C GLU A 18 -4.12 3.72 3.60
N VAL A 19 -3.45 4.46 2.72
CA VAL A 19 -2.03 4.21 2.47
C VAL A 19 -1.19 4.85 3.55
N ILE A 20 -0.43 4.03 4.26
CA ILE A 20 0.41 4.49 5.36
C ILE A 20 1.81 4.80 4.87
N SER A 21 2.38 3.90 4.10
CA SER A 21 3.74 4.09 3.60
C SER A 21 3.94 3.28 2.35
N SER A 22 4.96 3.64 1.62
CA SER A 22 5.31 2.97 0.39
C SER A 22 6.83 2.95 0.31
N GLN A 23 7.39 1.81 -0.03
CA GLN A 23 8.83 1.62 -0.06
C GLN A 23 9.24 1.00 -1.38
N HIS A 24 10.20 1.61 -2.01
CA HIS A 24 10.80 1.15 -3.26
C HIS A 24 12.00 0.28 -2.94
N VAL A 25 12.02 -0.92 -3.48
CA VAL A 25 13.18 -1.79 -3.37
C VAL A 25 13.67 -2.09 -4.77
N LEU A 26 14.88 -1.68 -5.08
CA LEU A 26 15.44 -1.92 -6.40
C LEU A 26 15.97 -3.34 -6.48
N LEU A 27 15.52 -4.06 -7.47
CA LEU A 27 15.93 -5.43 -7.69
C LEU A 27 16.81 -5.51 -8.94
N GLU A 28 17.31 -6.69 -9.21
CA GLU A 28 18.11 -6.90 -10.41
C GLU A 28 17.26 -6.77 -11.65
N ASP A 29 17.91 -6.54 -12.77
CA ASP A 29 17.27 -6.49 -14.08
C ASP A 29 16.24 -5.38 -14.18
N GLU A 30 16.51 -4.27 -13.47
CA GLU A 30 15.65 -3.09 -13.52
C GLU A 30 14.24 -3.35 -13.04
N HIS A 31 14.08 -4.36 -12.21
CA HIS A 31 12.79 -4.58 -11.56
C HIS A 31 12.73 -3.81 -10.27
N VAL A 32 11.51 -3.52 -9.86
CA VAL A 32 11.26 -2.80 -8.62
C VAL A 32 10.20 -3.55 -7.84
N LEU A 33 10.45 -3.71 -6.57
CA LEU A 33 9.44 -4.21 -5.65
C LEU A 33 8.91 -3.03 -4.86
N GLU A 34 7.60 -2.81 -4.95
CA GLU A 34 6.96 -1.75 -4.18
C GLU A 34 6.27 -2.41 -3.00
N VAL A 35 6.65 -2.01 -1.79
CA VAL A 35 6.01 -2.53 -0.58
C VAL A 35 5.13 -1.43 -0.02
N ILE A 36 3.84 -1.68 0.03
CA ILE A 36 2.86 -0.68 0.42
C ILE A 36 2.16 -1.14 1.68
N LEU A 37 2.28 -0.35 2.73
CA LEU A 37 1.60 -0.64 3.98
C LEU A 37 0.30 0.15 4.01
N MET A 38 -0.78 -0.55 4.23
CA MET A 38 -2.11 0.06 4.24
C MET A 38 -2.89 -0.42 5.45
N GLN A 39 -3.88 0.37 5.83
CA GLN A 39 -4.84 -0.08 6.83
C GLN A 39 -6.21 0.47 6.49
N GLY A 40 -7.23 -0.31 6.83
CA GLY A 40 -8.59 0.07 6.54
C GLY A 40 -9.45 -1.17 6.36
N PRO A 41 -10.70 -1.00 5.94
CA PRO A 41 -11.58 -2.14 5.70
C PRO A 41 -11.02 -3.03 4.59
N ALA A 42 -11.14 -4.35 4.77
CA ALA A 42 -10.59 -5.30 3.81
C ALA A 42 -11.11 -5.05 2.40
N ARG A 43 -12.38 -4.67 2.28
CA ARG A 43 -12.96 -4.39 0.97
C ARG A 43 -12.20 -3.26 0.26
N THR A 44 -11.93 -2.19 1.00
CA THR A 44 -11.23 -1.04 0.45
C THR A 44 -9.81 -1.42 0.06
N LEU A 45 -9.14 -2.20 0.91
CA LEU A 45 -7.77 -2.61 0.61
C LEU A 45 -7.72 -3.48 -0.64
N ARG A 46 -8.70 -4.35 -0.82
CA ARG A 46 -8.78 -5.16 -2.03
C ARG A 46 -9.02 -4.30 -3.27
N GLU A 47 -9.85 -3.27 -3.14
CA GLU A 47 -10.08 -2.37 -4.26
C GLU A 47 -8.78 -1.66 -4.67
N ILE A 48 -8.01 -1.23 -3.67
CA ILE A 48 -6.74 -0.57 -3.96
C ILE A 48 -5.79 -1.55 -4.64
N ALA A 49 -5.71 -2.78 -4.13
CA ALA A 49 -4.84 -3.78 -4.73
C ALA A 49 -5.24 -4.05 -6.18
N ASN A 50 -6.53 -4.10 -6.46
CA ASN A 50 -7.00 -4.33 -7.83
C ASN A 50 -6.60 -3.18 -8.74
N LYS A 51 -6.68 -1.95 -8.25
CA LYS A 51 -6.25 -0.81 -9.05
C LYS A 51 -4.76 -0.89 -9.35
N LEU A 52 -3.98 -1.29 -8.34
CA LEU A 52 -2.54 -1.37 -8.51
C LEU A 52 -2.14 -2.45 -9.51
N VAL A 53 -2.77 -3.60 -9.45
CA VAL A 53 -2.39 -4.70 -10.33
C VAL A 53 -2.76 -4.43 -11.77
N THR A 54 -3.71 -3.52 -12.02
CA THR A 54 -4.10 -3.20 -13.38
C THR A 54 -3.27 -2.06 -13.97
N CYS A 55 -2.39 -1.45 -13.20
CA CYS A 55 -1.53 -0.42 -13.74
C CYS A 55 -0.56 -1.02 -14.74
N LYS A 56 -0.40 -0.34 -15.87
CA LYS A 56 0.53 -0.80 -16.87
C LYS A 56 1.94 -0.80 -16.29
N GLY A 57 2.63 -1.92 -16.43
CA GLY A 57 3.97 -2.06 -15.91
C GLY A 57 4.05 -2.90 -14.66
N VAL A 58 2.91 -3.18 -14.03
CA VAL A 58 2.89 -4.07 -12.87
C VAL A 58 2.82 -5.49 -13.38
N LYS A 59 3.79 -6.31 -12.99
CA LYS A 59 3.84 -7.69 -13.44
C LYS A 59 3.06 -8.62 -12.53
N THR A 60 3.15 -8.38 -11.23
CA THR A 60 2.46 -9.23 -10.27
C THR A 60 2.28 -8.43 -8.99
N ALA A 61 1.27 -8.79 -8.23
CA ALA A 61 1.00 -8.16 -6.95
C ALA A 61 0.37 -9.16 -6.01
N ASN A 62 0.66 -8.98 -4.74
CA ASN A 62 0.09 -9.80 -3.68
C ASN A 62 -0.44 -8.90 -2.59
N LEU A 63 -1.61 -9.25 -2.06
CA LEU A 63 -2.16 -8.55 -0.92
C LEU A 63 -2.24 -9.51 0.25
N THR A 64 -1.61 -9.13 1.35
CA THR A 64 -1.67 -9.91 2.57
C THR A 64 -2.44 -9.12 3.60
N LEU A 65 -3.54 -9.69 4.07
CA LEU A 65 -4.39 -9.04 5.06
C LEU A 65 -4.10 -9.64 6.42
N THR A 66 -3.87 -8.78 7.39
CA THR A 66 -3.52 -9.23 8.74
C THR A 66 -4.37 -8.45 9.73
N PRO A 67 -5.41 -9.08 10.27
CA PRO A 67 -6.27 -8.37 11.21
C PRO A 67 -5.58 -8.20 12.55
N HIS A 68 -5.66 -6.99 13.08
CA HIS A 68 -5.22 -6.69 14.44
C HIS A 68 -3.76 -7.04 14.72
N LEU A 69 -2.96 -7.15 13.67
CA LEU A 69 -1.56 -7.47 13.87
C LEU A 69 -0.78 -6.27 14.39
N MET A 70 -1.13 -5.10 13.90
CA MET A 70 -0.41 -3.89 14.26
C MET A 70 -1.17 -3.11 15.31
N PRO A 71 -0.50 -2.55 16.29
CA PRO A 71 -1.17 -1.65 17.21
C PRO A 71 -1.62 -0.41 16.47
N PRO A 72 -2.61 0.29 17.02
CA PRO A 72 -3.05 1.54 16.39
C PRO A 72 -1.87 2.49 16.25
N LEU A 73 -1.76 3.11 15.13
CA LEU A 73 -0.63 3.99 14.87
C LEU A 73 -0.74 5.31 15.61
N HIS A 74 -1.90 5.63 16.13
CA HIS A 74 -2.07 6.79 16.97
C HIS A 74 -2.20 6.38 18.40
N ALA A 75 -1.56 5.49 18.81
CA ALA A 75 -1.73 4.89 20.10
C ALA A 75 -1.79 5.90 21.20
N LYS A 76 -2.12 5.96 21.10
CA LYS A 76 -2.10 6.44 21.77
C LYS A 76 -1.75 6.26 22.58
N ALA A 77 -1.61 6.29 22.42
CA ALA A 77 -1.35 6.16 22.84
C ALA A 77 -1.69 5.87 23.51
N ASN A 78 -1.97 5.55 23.57
CA ASN A 78 -2.35 5.20 24.19
C ASN A 78 -2.47 4.97 24.83
N GLY A 79 -2.37 5.01 25.01
CA GLY A 79 -2.56 4.79 25.67
C GLY A 79 -3.05 4.46 26.10
N LYS A 80 -3.26 4.37 26.33
CA LYS A 80 -3.66 3.99 26.85
C LYS A 80 -3.63 3.39 27.12
N HIS A 81 -3.55 3.28 27.22
CA HIS A 81 -3.41 2.81 27.64
C HIS A 81 -3.20 2.54 28.04
N ARG A 82 -3.21 2.47 28.12
CA ARG A 82 -2.91 2.19 28.74
C ARG A 82 -2.61 2.03 29.22
#